data_ba3c1ea9fb2b8d6913c433fb08cbd33b
#
_entry.id   ba3c1ea9fb2b8d6913c433fb08cbd33b
#
_cell.length_a   1.000
_cell.length_b   1.000
_cell.length_c   1.000
_cell.angle_alpha   90.00
_cell.angle_beta   90.00
_cell.angle_gamma   90.00
#
_symmetry.space_group_name_H-M   'P 1'
#
loop_
_entity.id
_entity.type
_entity.pdbx_description
1 polymer ?
#
loop_
_entity_poly.entity_id
_entity_poly.type
_entity_poly.pdbx_seq_one_letter_code
_entity_poly.pdbx_strand_id
1 'polypeptide(L)'
;MKNYYKKRYALSEQGAKNLTKATIYCFLTYCINLGPMFILMGLINQLVLGNVSSTLQYIVMAILTLVFMYILLSEEYVSLYNSTYKESANLRKGIAENLAQLPLAYFSKHDLSDLSQTIMSDVERVEHSMSHSIPKVVAMWLFFPLMGLIMLIGNWKLGLAAIIPTLLSFMINPLAKQKEVSEYSRYFNVLRDNSELFQETIELQQEISSFNQADKVKKNLYKKMEESERIHLKVEVLPMLAVGISSSLSYISLAVVLAVGIQLLIHNEISLLYLIGYLIGAIKVKELFDVSREGMTEMSYIEPAIVRIKEIKNAVLQEGEDTNLSSYDIEFKNVSFSYNEDTKVLKDVSFTAKQGEVTALVGISGSGKTSVLRLISRLYDYDTGSILIDGKDIKNISTESLFKNISIVFQDVTLFNTSIMENIRLGRESATDEEVKEAAVLANCMDFIEKLPDGFNTLIGENGAELSGGERQRISIARAFLKDAPVLILDEISASLDVDNEKKIQDSLNKLIKDKTVIIISHRLKSIENVNKIVVIDEGVVETSGNHDELIKDSKVYKNLIEKTKLAEAFNY
;
A
#
# COMPACT_ATOMS: atom_id res chain seq x y z
N MET A 1 5.47 20.26 -17.16
CA MET A 1 4.31 20.05 -16.27
C MET A 1 3.96 18.57 -16.13
N LYS A 2 3.60 17.83 -17.21
CA LYS A 2 3.26 16.40 -17.17
C LYS A 2 4.31 15.53 -16.44
N ASN A 3 5.61 15.61 -16.83
CA ASN A 3 6.68 14.84 -16.18
C ASN A 3 6.91 15.21 -14.72
N TYR A 4 6.69 16.47 -14.36
CA TYR A 4 6.72 16.93 -12.97
C TYR A 4 5.63 16.24 -12.15
N TYR A 5 4.37 16.26 -12.61
CA TYR A 5 3.25 15.62 -11.91
C TYR A 5 3.45 14.11 -11.75
N LYS A 6 3.88 13.42 -12.84
CA LYS A 6 4.16 11.99 -12.80
C LYS A 6 5.17 11.63 -11.70
N LYS A 7 6.31 12.33 -11.66
CA LYS A 7 7.37 12.05 -10.68
C LYS A 7 7.01 12.52 -9.27
N ARG A 8 6.35 13.68 -9.14
CA ARG A 8 6.07 14.31 -7.85
C ARG A 8 5.00 13.55 -7.06
N TYR A 9 3.92 13.13 -7.73
CA TYR A 9 2.73 12.52 -7.10
C TYR A 9 2.54 11.05 -7.43
N ALA A 10 3.54 10.37 -7.98
CA ALA A 10 3.51 8.95 -8.36
C ALA A 10 2.36 8.55 -9.31
N LEU A 11 1.88 9.51 -10.15
CA LEU A 11 0.74 9.32 -11.04
C LEU A 11 1.06 8.45 -12.26
N SER A 12 0.02 7.88 -12.86
CA SER A 12 0.09 7.28 -14.18
C SER A 12 0.42 8.35 -15.25
N GLU A 13 0.79 7.91 -16.43
CA GLU A 13 1.02 8.84 -17.54
C GLU A 13 -0.24 9.59 -17.94
N GLN A 14 -1.38 8.90 -17.92
CA GLN A 14 -2.68 9.48 -18.22
C GLN A 14 -3.14 10.43 -17.11
N GLY A 15 -2.96 10.06 -15.84
CA GLY A 15 -3.27 10.92 -14.69
C GLY A 15 -2.48 12.22 -14.70
N ALA A 16 -1.17 12.15 -14.98
CA ALA A 16 -0.33 13.35 -15.11
C ALA A 16 -0.75 14.24 -16.29
N LYS A 17 -1.22 13.66 -17.41
CA LYS A 17 -1.77 14.41 -18.55
C LYS A 17 -3.07 15.10 -18.17
N ASN A 18 -3.97 14.40 -17.50
CA ASN A 18 -5.26 14.93 -17.05
C ASN A 18 -5.07 16.06 -16.04
N LEU A 19 -4.17 15.88 -15.06
CA LEU A 19 -3.85 16.93 -14.08
C LEU A 19 -3.25 18.18 -14.73
N THR A 20 -2.43 17.99 -15.77
CA THR A 20 -1.91 19.11 -16.58
C THR A 20 -3.04 19.85 -17.29
N LYS A 21 -4.01 19.11 -17.87
CA LYS A 21 -5.21 19.68 -18.51
C LYS A 21 -6.04 20.48 -17.50
N ALA A 22 -6.28 19.92 -16.31
CA ALA A 22 -7.00 20.60 -15.22
C ALA A 22 -6.31 21.90 -14.80
N THR A 23 -4.98 21.88 -14.66
CA THR A 23 -4.19 23.09 -14.34
C THR A 23 -4.35 24.20 -15.39
N ILE A 24 -4.38 23.82 -16.68
CA ILE A 24 -4.58 24.78 -17.77
C ILE A 24 -5.97 25.41 -17.69
N TYR A 25 -7.01 24.60 -17.42
CA TYR A 25 -8.36 25.16 -17.26
C TYR A 25 -8.47 26.05 -16.03
N CYS A 26 -7.88 25.69 -14.89
CA CYS A 26 -7.82 26.57 -13.71
C CYS A 26 -7.14 27.92 -14.04
N PHE A 27 -6.04 27.88 -14.80
CA PHE A 27 -5.36 29.09 -15.26
C PHE A 27 -6.25 29.96 -16.17
N LEU A 28 -6.92 29.35 -17.14
CA LEU A 28 -7.86 30.07 -18.03
C LEU A 28 -9.04 30.65 -17.26
N THR A 29 -9.56 29.93 -16.27
CA THR A 29 -10.61 30.40 -15.36
C THR A 29 -10.13 31.62 -14.57
N TYR A 30 -8.91 31.63 -14.06
CA TYR A 30 -8.35 32.81 -13.40
C TYR A 30 -8.26 34.02 -14.34
N CYS A 31 -7.87 33.80 -15.60
CA CYS A 31 -7.82 34.87 -16.60
C CYS A 31 -9.23 35.44 -16.91
N ILE A 32 -10.22 34.59 -17.17
CA ILE A 32 -11.57 35.06 -17.54
C ILE A 32 -12.29 35.76 -16.39
N ASN A 33 -11.97 35.39 -15.13
CA ASN A 33 -12.52 36.00 -13.93
C ASN A 33 -12.13 37.48 -13.76
N LEU A 34 -11.15 37.99 -14.52
CA LEU A 34 -10.85 39.39 -14.62
C LEU A 34 -11.80 40.14 -15.61
N GLY A 35 -12.49 39.40 -16.48
CA GLY A 35 -13.34 39.96 -17.52
C GLY A 35 -14.40 40.95 -17.02
N PRO A 36 -15.22 40.60 -16.02
CA PRO A 36 -16.22 41.52 -15.43
C PRO A 36 -15.60 42.83 -14.89
N MET A 37 -14.40 42.72 -14.30
CA MET A 37 -13.67 43.91 -13.80
C MET A 37 -13.27 44.85 -14.94
N PHE A 38 -12.70 44.32 -16.04
CA PHE A 38 -12.32 45.17 -17.17
C PHE A 38 -13.53 45.77 -17.87
N ILE A 39 -14.66 45.07 -17.97
CA ILE A 39 -15.91 45.60 -18.52
C ILE A 39 -16.44 46.74 -17.64
N LEU A 40 -16.47 46.56 -16.33
CA LEU A 40 -16.92 47.57 -15.37
C LEU A 40 -16.05 48.83 -15.44
N MET A 41 -14.72 48.65 -15.44
CA MET A 41 -13.76 49.75 -15.55
C MET A 41 -13.92 50.55 -16.85
N GLY A 42 -14.11 49.83 -17.98
CA GLY A 42 -14.37 50.45 -19.27
C GLY A 42 -15.65 51.27 -19.28
N LEU A 43 -16.75 50.74 -18.71
CA LEU A 43 -18.03 51.44 -18.58
C LEU A 43 -17.92 52.69 -17.74
N ILE A 44 -17.32 52.59 -16.54
CA ILE A 44 -17.15 53.73 -15.65
C ILE A 44 -16.28 54.82 -16.30
N ASN A 45 -15.20 54.43 -17.01
CA ASN A 45 -14.35 55.36 -17.73
C ASN A 45 -15.13 56.18 -18.78
N GLN A 46 -15.97 55.50 -19.57
CA GLN A 46 -16.84 56.20 -20.53
C GLN A 46 -17.86 57.10 -19.90
N LEU A 47 -18.46 56.70 -18.76
CA LEU A 47 -19.40 57.53 -18.01
C LEU A 47 -18.71 58.80 -17.48
N VAL A 48 -17.50 58.71 -16.96
CA VAL A 48 -16.71 59.84 -16.48
C VAL A 48 -16.34 60.81 -17.60
N LEU A 49 -16.02 60.27 -18.78
CA LEU A 49 -15.69 61.07 -19.97
C LEU A 49 -16.92 61.68 -20.66
N GLY A 50 -18.13 61.41 -20.22
CA GLY A 50 -19.37 61.85 -20.83
C GLY A 50 -19.66 61.29 -22.22
N ASN A 51 -19.00 60.25 -22.62
CA ASN A 51 -18.99 59.68 -23.98
C ASN A 51 -19.53 58.25 -23.97
N VAL A 52 -20.72 58.04 -23.43
CA VAL A 52 -21.33 56.66 -23.39
C VAL A 52 -21.78 56.26 -24.80
N SER A 53 -20.88 55.62 -25.52
CA SER A 53 -21.24 54.91 -26.75
C SER A 53 -22.01 53.66 -26.35
N SER A 54 -23.19 53.47 -26.90
CA SER A 54 -24.04 52.25 -26.86
C SER A 54 -23.88 51.31 -25.60
N THR A 55 -24.76 51.48 -24.63
CA THR A 55 -24.96 50.52 -23.50
C THR A 55 -25.07 49.07 -23.95
N LEU A 56 -25.60 48.85 -25.18
CA LEU A 56 -25.73 47.54 -25.78
C LEU A 56 -24.38 46.80 -25.93
N GLN A 57 -23.28 47.52 -26.24
CA GLN A 57 -21.96 46.86 -26.37
C GLN A 57 -21.50 46.27 -25.04
N TYR A 58 -21.69 46.95 -23.92
CA TYR A 58 -21.34 46.43 -22.59
C TYR A 58 -22.21 45.25 -22.17
N ILE A 59 -23.50 45.27 -22.53
CA ILE A 59 -24.42 44.16 -22.29
C ILE A 59 -23.94 42.94 -23.08
N VAL A 60 -23.60 43.10 -24.36
CA VAL A 60 -23.09 42.00 -25.21
C VAL A 60 -21.77 41.46 -24.66
N MET A 61 -20.82 42.35 -24.30
CA MET A 61 -19.55 41.90 -23.69
C MET A 61 -19.75 41.16 -22.38
N ALA A 62 -20.68 41.60 -21.53
CA ALA A 62 -21.01 40.94 -20.26
C ALA A 62 -21.59 39.52 -20.52
N ILE A 63 -22.54 39.41 -21.47
CA ILE A 63 -23.13 38.12 -21.83
C ILE A 63 -22.07 37.17 -22.38
N LEU A 64 -21.21 37.63 -23.32
CA LEU A 64 -20.13 36.82 -23.86
C LEU A 64 -19.17 36.37 -22.76
N THR A 65 -18.78 37.25 -21.85
CA THR A 65 -17.92 36.91 -20.71
C THR A 65 -18.58 35.85 -19.84
N LEU A 66 -19.86 35.96 -19.51
CA LEU A 66 -20.59 34.97 -18.71
C LEU A 66 -20.66 33.61 -19.41
N VAL A 67 -20.89 33.60 -20.75
CA VAL A 67 -20.89 32.35 -21.53
C VAL A 67 -19.51 31.68 -21.51
N PHE A 68 -18.43 32.46 -21.73
CA PHE A 68 -17.08 31.93 -21.67
C PHE A 68 -16.73 31.45 -20.25
N MET A 69 -17.11 32.18 -19.21
CA MET A 69 -16.93 31.74 -17.82
C MET A 69 -17.64 30.41 -17.56
N TYR A 70 -18.88 30.26 -18.01
CA TYR A 70 -19.61 29.01 -17.85
C TYR A 70 -18.91 27.83 -18.54
N ILE A 71 -18.46 28.01 -19.79
CA ILE A 71 -17.76 26.97 -20.56
C ILE A 71 -16.47 26.57 -19.85
N LEU A 72 -15.65 27.54 -19.44
CA LEU A 72 -14.37 27.28 -18.79
C LEU A 72 -14.55 26.63 -17.41
N LEU A 73 -15.50 27.08 -16.61
CA LEU A 73 -15.82 26.50 -15.31
C LEU A 73 -16.33 25.07 -15.44
N SER A 74 -17.18 24.80 -16.46
CA SER A 74 -17.66 23.45 -16.75
C SER A 74 -16.52 22.50 -17.11
N GLU A 75 -15.61 22.91 -18.00
CA GLU A 75 -14.45 22.11 -18.42
C GLU A 75 -13.44 21.95 -17.26
N GLU A 76 -13.24 22.99 -16.44
CA GLU A 76 -12.43 22.92 -15.23
C GLU A 76 -13.01 21.86 -14.28
N TYR A 77 -14.31 21.93 -13.98
CA TYR A 77 -14.99 20.98 -13.10
C TYR A 77 -14.85 19.54 -13.60
N VAL A 78 -15.15 19.29 -14.89
CA VAL A 78 -15.01 17.96 -15.48
C VAL A 78 -13.56 17.46 -15.41
N SER A 79 -12.59 18.33 -15.69
CA SER A 79 -11.17 17.96 -15.66
C SER A 79 -10.67 17.70 -14.25
N LEU A 80 -11.14 18.45 -13.24
CA LEU A 80 -10.76 18.27 -11.84
C LEU A 80 -11.33 16.98 -11.24
N TYR A 81 -12.61 16.73 -11.41
CA TYR A 81 -13.29 15.63 -10.71
C TYR A 81 -13.25 14.31 -11.48
N ASN A 82 -13.75 14.25 -12.71
CA ASN A 82 -13.83 12.99 -13.44
C ASN A 82 -12.46 12.35 -13.72
N SER A 83 -11.45 13.17 -14.00
CA SER A 83 -10.10 12.67 -14.26
C SER A 83 -9.41 12.18 -13.01
N THR A 84 -9.69 12.82 -11.87
CA THR A 84 -9.10 12.48 -10.57
C THR A 84 -9.63 11.16 -10.03
N TYR A 85 -10.95 10.94 -10.08
CA TYR A 85 -11.52 9.66 -9.64
C TYR A 85 -11.01 8.46 -10.45
N LYS A 86 -10.86 8.62 -11.78
CA LYS A 86 -10.27 7.58 -12.63
C LYS A 86 -8.81 7.29 -12.25
N GLU A 87 -8.04 8.33 -11.97
CA GLU A 87 -6.65 8.17 -11.57
C GLU A 87 -6.51 7.53 -10.17
N SER A 88 -7.38 7.87 -9.23
CA SER A 88 -7.43 7.24 -7.92
C SER A 88 -7.68 5.73 -8.02
N ALA A 89 -8.63 5.33 -8.86
CA ALA A 89 -8.88 3.91 -9.15
C ALA A 89 -7.65 3.23 -9.77
N ASN A 90 -6.97 3.90 -10.72
CA ASN A 90 -5.74 3.40 -11.34
C ASN A 90 -4.59 3.28 -10.35
N LEU A 91 -4.46 4.23 -9.41
CA LEU A 91 -3.45 4.18 -8.34
C LEU A 91 -3.68 2.99 -7.43
N ARG A 92 -4.93 2.78 -6.95
CA ARG A 92 -5.28 1.62 -6.12
C ARG A 92 -5.00 0.30 -6.84
N LYS A 93 -5.41 0.20 -8.12
CA LYS A 93 -5.15 -0.98 -8.94
C LYS A 93 -3.65 -1.22 -9.11
N GLY A 94 -2.88 -0.20 -9.47
CA GLY A 94 -1.43 -0.33 -9.65
C GLY A 94 -0.69 -0.66 -8.35
N ILE A 95 -1.15 -0.17 -7.18
CA ILE A 95 -0.59 -0.57 -5.88
C ILE A 95 -0.92 -2.04 -5.60
N ALA A 96 -2.17 -2.47 -5.83
CA ALA A 96 -2.59 -3.86 -5.63
C ALA A 96 -1.82 -4.83 -6.55
N GLU A 97 -1.61 -4.48 -7.82
CA GLU A 97 -0.80 -5.25 -8.76
C GLU A 97 0.67 -5.36 -8.31
N ASN A 98 1.26 -4.28 -7.80
CA ASN A 98 2.62 -4.33 -7.24
C ASN A 98 2.68 -5.20 -5.99
N LEU A 99 1.73 -5.04 -5.05
CA LEU A 99 1.68 -5.85 -3.84
C LEU A 99 1.57 -7.34 -4.16
N ALA A 100 0.79 -7.72 -5.18
CA ALA A 100 0.67 -9.12 -5.59
C ALA A 100 1.98 -9.74 -6.12
N GLN A 101 2.96 -8.92 -6.52
CA GLN A 101 4.26 -9.34 -7.05
C GLN A 101 5.41 -9.19 -6.04
N LEU A 102 5.13 -8.67 -4.84
CA LEU A 102 6.14 -8.51 -3.81
C LEU A 102 6.43 -9.83 -3.08
N PRO A 103 7.70 -10.06 -2.69
CA PRO A 103 8.06 -11.24 -1.89
C PRO A 103 7.39 -11.20 -0.51
N LEU A 104 7.14 -12.37 0.09
CA LEU A 104 6.59 -12.45 1.45
C LEU A 104 7.47 -11.72 2.47
N ALA A 105 8.77 -11.65 2.23
CA ALA A 105 9.72 -10.87 3.02
C ALA A 105 9.36 -9.38 3.15
N TYR A 106 8.66 -8.82 2.18
CA TYR A 106 8.14 -7.45 2.25
C TYR A 106 7.05 -7.34 3.32
N PHE A 107 6.08 -8.26 3.29
CA PHE A 107 4.94 -8.25 4.22
C PHE A 107 5.35 -8.59 5.66
N SER A 108 6.44 -9.33 5.87
CA SER A 108 6.96 -9.58 7.23
C SER A 108 7.65 -8.37 7.87
N LYS A 109 8.01 -7.37 7.06
CA LYS A 109 8.63 -6.10 7.52
C LYS A 109 7.64 -4.94 7.57
N HIS A 110 6.45 -5.10 7.00
CA HIS A 110 5.42 -4.06 6.92
C HIS A 110 4.12 -4.61 7.50
N ASP A 111 3.48 -3.81 8.33
CA ASP A 111 2.18 -4.19 8.88
C ASP A 111 1.11 -4.19 7.79
N LEU A 112 0.23 -5.21 7.80
CA LEU A 112 -0.87 -5.34 6.85
C LEU A 112 -1.88 -4.19 7.00
N SER A 113 -2.09 -3.70 8.24
CA SER A 113 -2.97 -2.57 8.51
C SER A 113 -2.42 -1.30 7.87
N ASP A 114 -1.09 -1.10 7.92
CA ASP A 114 -0.39 0.03 7.29
C ASP A 114 -0.52 0.02 5.76
N LEU A 115 -0.34 -1.14 5.14
CA LEU A 115 -0.52 -1.31 3.70
C LEU A 115 -1.98 -1.06 3.27
N SER A 116 -2.94 -1.58 4.03
CA SER A 116 -4.37 -1.34 3.80
C SER A 116 -4.71 0.15 3.92
N GLN A 117 -4.21 0.82 4.95
CA GLN A 117 -4.40 2.25 5.16
C GLN A 117 -3.79 3.08 4.02
N THR A 118 -2.64 2.67 3.48
CA THR A 118 -2.01 3.33 2.33
C THR A 118 -2.90 3.23 1.08
N ILE A 119 -3.47 2.04 0.79
CA ILE A 119 -4.36 1.85 -0.37
C ILE A 119 -5.65 2.66 -0.22
N MET A 120 -6.25 2.66 0.95
CA MET A 120 -7.56 3.26 1.17
C MET A 120 -7.46 4.75 1.47
N SER A 121 -6.79 5.12 2.57
CA SER A 121 -6.80 6.49 3.08
C SER A 121 -5.76 7.40 2.42
N ASP A 122 -4.53 6.90 2.17
CA ASP A 122 -3.49 7.76 1.59
C ASP A 122 -3.79 8.09 0.14
N VAL A 123 -4.31 7.13 -0.63
CA VAL A 123 -4.76 7.38 -2.02
C VAL A 123 -5.93 8.35 -2.05
N GLU A 124 -6.89 8.25 -1.10
CA GLU A 124 -8.01 9.18 -0.99
C GLU A 124 -7.55 10.61 -0.69
N ARG A 125 -6.57 10.79 0.20
CA ARG A 125 -5.98 12.12 0.50
C ARG A 125 -5.33 12.74 -0.74
N VAL A 126 -4.56 11.94 -1.49
CA VAL A 126 -3.95 12.39 -2.75
C VAL A 126 -5.02 12.73 -3.79
N GLU A 127 -6.07 11.92 -3.91
CA GLU A 127 -7.24 12.16 -4.76
C GLU A 127 -7.88 13.50 -4.45
N HIS A 128 -8.18 13.76 -3.16
CA HIS A 128 -8.78 15.03 -2.72
C HIS A 128 -7.90 16.22 -3.11
N SER A 129 -6.61 16.16 -2.86
CA SER A 129 -5.69 17.24 -3.21
C SER A 129 -5.53 17.45 -4.72
N MET A 130 -5.62 16.37 -5.52
CA MET A 130 -5.61 16.46 -6.99
C MET A 130 -6.84 17.19 -7.55
N SER A 131 -7.99 17.06 -6.92
CA SER A 131 -9.23 17.71 -7.36
C SER A 131 -9.41 19.12 -6.79
N HIS A 132 -8.88 19.42 -5.60
CA HIS A 132 -9.17 20.67 -4.90
C HIS A 132 -7.99 21.65 -4.87
N SER A 133 -6.75 21.19 -4.76
CA SER A 133 -5.62 22.05 -4.39
C SER A 133 -4.51 22.10 -5.43
N ILE A 134 -3.96 20.97 -5.86
CA ILE A 134 -2.75 20.94 -6.70
C ILE A 134 -2.90 21.75 -8.00
N PRO A 135 -3.95 21.56 -8.84
CA PRO A 135 -4.10 22.31 -10.08
C PRO A 135 -4.28 23.80 -9.86
N LYS A 136 -5.06 24.19 -8.83
CA LYS A 136 -5.32 25.59 -8.51
C LYS A 136 -4.08 26.31 -8.03
N VAL A 137 -3.29 25.69 -7.15
CA VAL A 137 -2.01 26.25 -6.68
C VAL A 137 -1.03 26.46 -7.84
N VAL A 138 -0.87 25.44 -8.70
CA VAL A 138 0.04 25.54 -9.84
C VAL A 138 -0.46 26.57 -10.88
N ALA A 139 -1.76 26.61 -11.13
CA ALA A 139 -2.38 27.60 -11.99
C ALA A 139 -2.17 29.04 -11.47
N MET A 140 -2.27 29.26 -10.15
CA MET A 140 -1.99 30.55 -9.53
C MET A 140 -0.53 30.97 -9.76
N TRP A 141 0.44 30.04 -9.62
CA TRP A 141 1.85 30.33 -9.90
C TRP A 141 2.13 30.68 -11.35
N LEU A 142 1.30 30.23 -12.30
CA LEU A 142 1.36 30.64 -13.71
C LEU A 142 0.66 32.01 -13.92
N PHE A 143 -0.44 32.25 -13.21
CA PHE A 143 -1.25 33.46 -13.36
C PHE A 143 -0.58 34.70 -12.72
N PHE A 144 0.08 34.52 -11.57
CA PHE A 144 0.67 35.64 -10.82
C PHE A 144 1.70 36.45 -11.63
N PRO A 145 2.67 35.86 -12.35
CA PRO A 145 3.58 36.64 -13.19
C PRO A 145 2.87 37.40 -14.32
N LEU A 146 1.82 36.82 -14.91
CA LEU A 146 1.01 37.48 -15.93
C LEU A 146 0.29 38.71 -15.37
N MET A 147 -0.38 38.56 -14.24
CA MET A 147 -1.09 39.65 -13.57
C MET A 147 -0.11 40.71 -13.09
N GLY A 148 1.01 40.31 -12.52
CA GLY A 148 2.08 41.21 -12.10
C GLY A 148 2.64 42.05 -13.27
N LEU A 149 2.85 41.40 -14.41
CA LEU A 149 3.30 42.11 -15.62
C LEU A 149 2.26 43.15 -16.11
N ILE A 150 0.98 42.78 -16.14
CA ILE A 150 -0.11 43.68 -16.52
C ILE A 150 -0.11 44.91 -15.59
N MET A 151 0.00 44.69 -14.28
CA MET A 151 0.02 45.77 -13.28
C MET A 151 1.26 46.69 -13.44
N LEU A 152 2.43 46.10 -13.74
CA LEU A 152 3.66 46.90 -13.92
C LEU A 152 3.64 47.71 -15.23
N ILE A 153 3.09 47.17 -16.31
CA ILE A 153 2.97 47.90 -17.60
C ILE A 153 1.97 49.06 -17.45
N GLY A 154 0.89 48.86 -16.71
CA GLY A 154 -0.07 49.92 -16.47
C GLY A 154 0.53 51.10 -15.69
N ASN A 155 0.98 50.86 -14.47
CA ASN A 155 1.73 51.82 -13.67
C ASN A 155 2.69 51.10 -12.74
N TRP A 156 3.99 51.22 -12.99
CA TRP A 156 5.00 50.47 -12.27
C TRP A 156 5.05 50.76 -10.76
N LYS A 157 4.75 52.00 -10.34
CA LYS A 157 4.72 52.40 -8.91
C LYS A 157 3.59 51.66 -8.18
N LEU A 158 2.38 51.66 -8.73
CA LEU A 158 1.23 50.96 -8.17
C LEU A 158 1.37 49.45 -8.29
N GLY A 159 1.96 48.95 -9.39
CA GLY A 159 2.26 47.54 -9.58
C GLY A 159 3.21 47.00 -8.50
N LEU A 160 4.34 47.71 -8.26
CA LEU A 160 5.26 47.34 -7.18
C LEU A 160 4.61 47.46 -5.79
N ALA A 161 3.78 48.46 -5.56
CA ALA A 161 3.04 48.64 -4.31
C ALA A 161 2.10 47.46 -4.01
N ALA A 162 1.52 46.83 -5.03
CA ALA A 162 0.69 45.64 -4.88
C ALA A 162 1.51 44.35 -4.75
N ILE A 163 2.54 44.19 -5.57
CA ILE A 163 3.29 42.92 -5.71
C ILE A 163 4.21 42.66 -4.52
N ILE A 164 5.01 43.69 -4.10
CA ILE A 164 6.06 43.47 -3.09
C ILE A 164 5.47 43.04 -1.72
N PRO A 165 4.48 43.73 -1.13
CA PRO A 165 3.93 43.30 0.16
C PRO A 165 3.26 41.92 0.08
N THR A 166 2.58 41.62 -1.04
CA THR A 166 1.95 40.32 -1.26
C THR A 166 2.99 39.18 -1.30
N LEU A 167 4.09 39.35 -2.03
CA LEU A 167 5.19 38.36 -2.08
C LEU A 167 5.85 38.19 -0.70
N LEU A 168 6.11 39.30 0.01
CA LEU A 168 6.71 39.23 1.34
C LEU A 168 5.81 38.48 2.34
N SER A 169 4.50 38.74 2.29
CA SER A 169 3.55 37.99 3.12
C SER A 169 3.53 36.51 2.80
N PHE A 170 3.68 36.16 1.53
CA PHE A 170 3.65 34.76 1.07
C PHE A 170 4.89 33.96 1.46
N MET A 171 6.04 34.61 1.67
CA MET A 171 7.29 33.91 2.04
C MET A 171 7.24 33.20 3.39
N ILE A 172 6.25 33.49 4.23
CA ILE A 172 6.04 32.81 5.51
C ILE A 172 5.72 31.32 5.30
N ASN A 173 4.93 30.97 4.28
CA ASN A 173 4.48 29.60 4.06
C ASN A 173 5.61 28.63 3.65
N PRO A 174 6.50 28.95 2.69
CA PRO A 174 7.66 28.11 2.40
C PRO A 174 8.58 27.89 3.60
N LEU A 175 8.71 28.87 4.50
CA LEU A 175 9.51 28.76 5.72
C LEU A 175 8.90 27.76 6.73
N ALA A 176 7.57 27.70 6.81
CA ALA A 176 6.86 26.77 7.70
C ALA A 176 6.81 25.33 7.13
N LYS A 177 6.83 25.17 5.82
CA LYS A 177 6.56 23.91 5.10
C LYS A 177 7.35 22.70 5.61
N GLN A 178 8.65 22.82 5.81
CA GLN A 178 9.48 21.66 6.23
C GLN A 178 9.06 21.16 7.61
N LYS A 179 8.72 22.07 8.51
CA LYS A 179 8.24 21.73 9.84
C LYS A 179 6.83 21.15 9.79
N GLU A 180 5.94 21.71 8.97
CA GLU A 180 4.59 21.17 8.75
C GLU A 180 4.63 19.72 8.27
N VAL A 181 5.39 19.41 7.22
CA VAL A 181 5.53 18.04 6.70
C VAL A 181 6.06 17.09 7.76
N SER A 182 7.06 17.50 8.55
CA SER A 182 7.61 16.69 9.64
C SER A 182 6.58 16.40 10.73
N GLU A 183 5.80 17.40 11.14
CA GLU A 183 4.77 17.22 12.16
C GLU A 183 3.59 16.38 11.63
N TYR A 184 3.18 16.54 10.36
CA TYR A 184 2.18 15.68 9.74
C TYR A 184 2.66 14.22 9.66
N SER A 185 3.92 13.98 9.27
CA SER A 185 4.49 12.63 9.29
C SER A 185 4.44 12.01 10.68
N ARG A 186 4.80 12.77 11.70
CA ARG A 186 4.73 12.32 13.10
C ARG A 186 3.30 11.98 13.52
N TYR A 187 2.34 12.84 13.20
CA TYR A 187 0.93 12.61 13.51
C TYR A 187 0.39 11.33 12.86
N PHE A 188 0.67 11.15 11.56
CA PHE A 188 0.21 9.96 10.86
C PHE A 188 0.84 8.66 11.37
N ASN A 189 2.10 8.69 11.81
CA ASN A 189 2.71 7.52 12.44
C ASN A 189 2.00 7.18 13.76
N VAL A 190 1.76 8.18 14.62
CA VAL A 190 1.02 7.95 15.88
C VAL A 190 -0.41 7.45 15.63
N LEU A 191 -1.07 7.94 14.58
CA LEU A 191 -2.41 7.46 14.22
C LEU A 191 -2.40 5.99 13.78
N ARG A 192 -1.33 5.53 13.11
CA ARG A 192 -1.13 4.13 12.74
C ARG A 192 -0.85 3.25 13.95
N ASP A 193 0.07 3.67 14.82
CA ASP A 193 0.34 2.97 16.08
C ASP A 193 -0.94 2.78 16.91
N ASN A 194 -1.84 3.77 16.89
CA ASN A 194 -3.15 3.65 17.53
C ASN A 194 -4.04 2.62 16.82
N SER A 195 -4.04 2.59 15.50
CA SER A 195 -4.83 1.62 14.72
C SER A 195 -4.36 0.18 14.98
N GLU A 196 -3.04 -0.04 15.03
CA GLU A 196 -2.43 -1.33 15.40
C GLU A 196 -2.84 -1.74 16.82
N LEU A 197 -2.76 -0.84 17.79
CA LEU A 197 -3.15 -1.11 19.17
C LEU A 197 -4.65 -1.45 19.29
N PHE A 198 -5.50 -0.80 18.50
CA PHE A 198 -6.92 -1.14 18.41
C PHE A 198 -7.13 -2.55 17.86
N GLN A 199 -6.47 -2.87 16.75
CA GLN A 199 -6.54 -4.19 16.13
C GLN A 199 -6.09 -5.27 17.12
N GLU A 200 -4.91 -5.11 17.73
CA GLU A 200 -4.40 -6.02 18.77
C GLU A 200 -5.39 -6.18 19.93
N THR A 201 -6.01 -5.08 20.39
CA THR A 201 -7.00 -5.13 21.46
C THR A 201 -8.23 -5.93 21.08
N ILE A 202 -8.68 -5.86 19.82
CA ILE A 202 -9.82 -6.62 19.31
C ILE A 202 -9.44 -8.11 19.18
N GLU A 203 -8.29 -8.40 18.59
CA GLU A 203 -7.80 -9.77 18.40
C GLU A 203 -7.58 -10.50 19.72
N LEU A 204 -7.06 -9.80 20.74
CA LEU A 204 -6.79 -10.36 22.08
C LEU A 204 -7.95 -10.17 23.08
N GLN A 205 -9.17 -9.86 22.61
CA GLN A 205 -10.31 -9.59 23.49
C GLN A 205 -10.64 -10.75 24.43
N GLN A 206 -10.46 -11.99 23.98
CA GLN A 206 -10.72 -13.19 24.77
C GLN A 206 -9.70 -13.32 25.92
N GLU A 207 -8.42 -13.11 25.63
CA GLU A 207 -7.32 -13.13 26.59
C GLU A 207 -7.48 -12.00 27.61
N ILE A 208 -7.75 -10.78 27.12
CA ILE A 208 -7.97 -9.60 27.97
C ILE A 208 -9.09 -9.86 28.97
N SER A 209 -10.18 -10.49 28.53
CA SER A 209 -11.32 -10.82 29.37
C SER A 209 -11.00 -11.95 30.34
N SER A 210 -10.32 -13.02 29.88
CA SER A 210 -9.97 -14.19 30.70
C SER A 210 -9.02 -13.85 31.85
N PHE A 211 -8.11 -12.89 31.62
CA PHE A 211 -7.17 -12.39 32.63
C PHE A 211 -7.68 -11.16 33.40
N ASN A 212 -8.93 -10.72 33.17
CA ASN A 212 -9.54 -9.54 33.80
C ASN A 212 -8.71 -8.26 33.67
N GLN A 213 -8.12 -8.03 32.48
CA GLN A 213 -7.26 -6.87 32.19
C GLN A 213 -7.97 -5.75 31.44
N ALA A 214 -9.28 -5.83 31.24
CA ALA A 214 -10.06 -4.88 30.42
C ALA A 214 -9.87 -3.42 30.83
N ASP A 215 -9.90 -3.11 32.13
CA ASP A 215 -9.74 -1.73 32.63
C ASP A 215 -8.33 -1.18 32.39
N LYS A 216 -7.30 -2.03 32.52
CA LYS A 216 -5.91 -1.63 32.28
C LYS A 216 -5.67 -1.34 30.81
N VAL A 217 -6.16 -2.22 29.92
CA VAL A 217 -6.04 -2.05 28.46
C VAL A 217 -6.80 -0.81 28.01
N LYS A 218 -8.05 -0.62 28.46
CA LYS A 218 -8.86 0.56 28.17
C LYS A 218 -8.18 1.86 28.61
N LYS A 219 -7.59 1.88 29.81
CA LYS A 219 -6.84 3.06 30.30
C LYS A 219 -5.62 3.38 29.43
N ASN A 220 -4.89 2.35 28.99
CA ASN A 220 -3.75 2.53 28.10
C ASN A 220 -4.20 3.07 26.74
N LEU A 221 -5.25 2.48 26.16
CA LEU A 221 -5.82 2.91 24.89
C LEU A 221 -6.26 4.38 24.94
N TYR A 222 -7.02 4.79 25.97
CA TYR A 222 -7.46 6.17 26.13
C TYR A 222 -6.27 7.14 26.27
N LYS A 223 -5.24 6.75 27.02
CA LYS A 223 -4.03 7.58 27.14
C LYS A 223 -3.34 7.80 25.78
N LYS A 224 -3.23 6.76 24.96
CA LYS A 224 -2.67 6.84 23.61
C LYS A 224 -3.52 7.70 22.68
N MET A 225 -4.84 7.60 22.75
CA MET A 225 -5.75 8.46 22.01
C MET A 225 -5.62 9.93 22.41
N GLU A 226 -5.57 10.23 23.72
CA GLU A 226 -5.36 11.60 24.21
C GLU A 226 -4.00 12.18 23.77
N GLU A 227 -2.94 11.35 23.74
CA GLU A 227 -1.63 11.74 23.23
C GLU A 227 -1.69 12.07 21.74
N SER A 228 -2.38 11.25 20.95
CA SER A 228 -2.64 11.47 19.53
C SER A 228 -3.37 12.79 19.28
N GLU A 229 -4.45 13.06 20.02
CA GLU A 229 -5.20 14.31 19.90
C GLU A 229 -4.37 15.54 20.28
N ARG A 230 -3.50 15.45 21.28
CA ARG A 230 -2.58 16.56 21.61
C ARG A 230 -1.58 16.84 20.49
N ILE A 231 -1.10 15.79 19.82
CA ILE A 231 -0.22 15.93 18.66
C ILE A 231 -1.00 16.55 17.50
N HIS A 232 -2.22 16.07 17.24
CA HIS A 232 -3.11 16.59 16.19
C HIS A 232 -3.35 18.11 16.36
N LEU A 233 -3.73 18.54 17.56
CA LEU A 233 -3.93 19.96 17.85
C LEU A 233 -2.68 20.80 17.56
N LYS A 234 -1.47 20.31 17.89
CA LYS A 234 -0.22 21.03 17.60
C LYS A 234 0.06 21.12 16.11
N VAL A 235 -0.23 20.04 15.39
CA VAL A 235 -0.03 19.94 13.94
C VAL A 235 -0.95 20.90 13.20
N GLU A 236 -2.19 21.08 13.65
CA GLU A 236 -3.15 22.02 13.05
C GLU A 236 -2.86 23.50 13.39
N VAL A 237 -2.37 23.79 14.59
CA VAL A 237 -2.10 25.16 15.02
C VAL A 237 -0.99 25.83 14.20
N LEU A 238 0.07 25.09 13.83
CA LEU A 238 1.20 25.67 13.09
C LEU A 238 0.80 26.18 11.69
N PRO A 239 0.14 25.41 10.83
CA PRO A 239 -0.36 25.88 9.55
C PRO A 239 -1.38 27.02 9.71
N MET A 240 -2.30 26.90 10.66
CA MET A 240 -3.30 27.93 10.95
C MET A 240 -2.64 29.28 11.26
N LEU A 241 -1.60 29.30 12.09
CA LEU A 241 -0.86 30.53 12.41
C LEU A 241 -0.10 31.05 11.19
N ALA A 242 0.59 30.17 10.43
CA ALA A 242 1.34 30.58 9.24
C ALA A 242 0.41 31.20 8.18
N VAL A 243 -0.72 30.54 7.89
CA VAL A 243 -1.73 31.04 6.95
C VAL A 243 -2.37 32.32 7.47
N GLY A 244 -2.78 32.33 8.74
CA GLY A 244 -3.46 33.50 9.36
C GLY A 244 -2.57 34.73 9.38
N ILE A 245 -1.32 34.65 9.80
CA ILE A 245 -0.36 35.74 9.81
C ILE A 245 -0.07 36.20 8.38
N SER A 246 0.20 35.28 7.47
CA SER A 246 0.48 35.60 6.07
C SER A 246 -0.71 36.26 5.39
N SER A 247 -1.93 35.76 5.61
CA SER A 247 -3.16 36.39 5.08
C SER A 247 -3.39 37.78 5.65
N SER A 248 -3.20 37.97 6.97
CA SER A 248 -3.31 39.28 7.60
C SER A 248 -2.29 40.28 7.05
N LEU A 249 -1.03 39.89 6.89
CA LEU A 249 0.01 40.72 6.32
C LEU A 249 -0.25 41.10 4.85
N SER A 250 -0.96 40.23 4.10
CA SER A 250 -1.28 40.53 2.69
C SER A 250 -2.23 41.76 2.53
N TYR A 251 -2.99 42.14 3.57
CA TYR A 251 -3.78 43.41 3.56
C TYR A 251 -2.90 44.65 3.53
N ILE A 252 -1.63 44.55 3.91
CA ILE A 252 -0.67 45.64 3.81
C ILE A 252 -0.53 46.10 2.34
N SER A 253 -0.66 45.17 1.39
CA SER A 253 -0.62 45.52 -0.03
C SER A 253 -1.69 46.54 -0.42
N LEU A 254 -2.90 46.40 0.11
CA LEU A 254 -4.00 47.35 -0.14
C LEU A 254 -3.71 48.72 0.48
N ALA A 255 -3.18 48.74 1.70
CA ALA A 255 -2.81 50.01 2.37
C ALA A 255 -1.69 50.72 1.61
N VAL A 256 -0.67 49.98 1.12
CA VAL A 256 0.44 50.56 0.34
C VAL A 256 -0.04 51.05 -1.02
N VAL A 257 -0.89 50.29 -1.74
CA VAL A 257 -1.50 50.74 -3.00
C VAL A 257 -2.32 52.00 -2.81
N LEU A 258 -3.10 52.06 -1.73
CA LEU A 258 -3.90 53.26 -1.40
C LEU A 258 -3.01 54.48 -1.09
N ALA A 259 -1.98 54.31 -0.25
CA ALA A 259 -1.07 55.38 0.11
C ALA A 259 -0.29 55.96 -1.10
N VAL A 260 0.31 55.04 -1.90
CA VAL A 260 1.02 55.44 -3.14
C VAL A 260 0.04 56.05 -4.15
N GLY A 261 -1.15 55.43 -4.30
CA GLY A 261 -2.16 55.88 -5.24
C GLY A 261 -2.73 57.27 -4.90
N ILE A 262 -2.95 57.59 -3.63
CA ILE A 262 -3.37 58.92 -3.20
C ILE A 262 -2.29 59.98 -3.54
N GLN A 263 -1.00 59.65 -3.31
CA GLN A 263 0.09 60.56 -3.69
C GLN A 263 0.10 60.82 -5.21
N LEU A 264 -0.01 59.78 -6.04
CA LEU A 264 -0.06 59.91 -7.50
C LEU A 264 -1.33 60.69 -7.96
N LEU A 265 -2.45 60.52 -7.27
CA LEU A 265 -3.69 61.22 -7.55
C LEU A 265 -3.55 62.72 -7.25
N ILE A 266 -2.97 63.10 -6.10
CA ILE A 266 -2.71 64.50 -5.71
C ILE A 266 -1.78 65.16 -6.73
N HIS A 267 -0.81 64.46 -7.29
CA HIS A 267 0.08 64.98 -8.31
C HIS A 267 -0.49 64.92 -9.74
N ASN A 268 -1.76 64.51 -9.89
CA ASN A 268 -2.45 64.34 -11.17
C ASN A 268 -1.73 63.34 -12.16
N GLU A 269 -0.95 62.41 -11.61
CA GLU A 269 -0.31 61.37 -12.43
C GLU A 269 -1.29 60.26 -12.83
N ILE A 270 -2.35 60.06 -12.06
CA ILE A 270 -3.40 59.04 -12.31
C ILE A 270 -4.80 59.60 -12.04
N SER A 271 -5.82 58.99 -12.63
CA SER A 271 -7.22 59.29 -12.31
C SER A 271 -7.70 58.47 -11.09
N LEU A 272 -8.77 58.95 -10.42
CA LEU A 272 -9.43 58.21 -9.33
C LEU A 272 -9.88 56.82 -9.79
N LEU A 273 -10.42 56.74 -11.01
CA LEU A 273 -10.85 55.46 -11.61
C LEU A 273 -9.68 54.49 -11.73
N TYR A 274 -8.52 54.98 -12.13
CA TYR A 274 -7.30 54.16 -12.27
C TYR A 274 -6.85 53.60 -10.92
N LEU A 275 -6.89 54.41 -9.86
CA LEU A 275 -6.62 54.00 -8.49
C LEU A 275 -7.61 52.90 -8.02
N ILE A 276 -8.91 53.08 -8.27
CA ILE A 276 -9.94 52.08 -7.94
C ILE A 276 -9.63 50.76 -8.67
N GLY A 277 -9.25 50.80 -9.96
CA GLY A 277 -8.87 49.61 -10.72
C GLY A 277 -7.70 48.84 -10.10
N TYR A 278 -6.67 49.56 -9.65
CA TYR A 278 -5.52 48.92 -8.96
C TYR A 278 -5.89 48.35 -7.59
N LEU A 279 -6.78 48.98 -6.84
CA LEU A 279 -7.28 48.44 -5.57
C LEU A 279 -8.07 47.13 -5.81
N ILE A 280 -8.97 47.11 -6.80
CA ILE A 280 -9.71 45.88 -7.16
C ILE A 280 -8.73 44.78 -7.63
N GLY A 281 -7.73 45.15 -8.45
CA GLY A 281 -6.68 44.24 -8.90
C GLY A 281 -5.88 43.66 -7.72
N ALA A 282 -5.48 44.48 -6.77
CA ALA A 282 -4.77 44.05 -5.56
C ALA A 282 -5.62 43.14 -4.67
N ILE A 283 -6.93 43.39 -4.55
CA ILE A 283 -7.87 42.48 -3.86
C ILE A 283 -7.91 41.11 -4.56
N LYS A 284 -8.03 41.12 -5.88
CA LYS A 284 -8.06 39.84 -6.65
C LYS A 284 -6.77 39.04 -6.54
N VAL A 285 -5.62 39.70 -6.60
CA VAL A 285 -4.32 39.07 -6.35
C VAL A 285 -4.30 38.47 -4.94
N LYS A 286 -4.71 39.21 -3.92
CA LYS A 286 -4.77 38.73 -2.54
C LYS A 286 -5.67 37.48 -2.41
N GLU A 287 -6.89 37.51 -2.95
CA GLU A 287 -7.81 36.35 -2.92
C GLU A 287 -7.17 35.11 -3.50
N LEU A 288 -6.49 35.21 -4.64
CA LEU A 288 -5.81 34.07 -5.28
C LEU A 288 -4.64 33.55 -4.43
N PHE A 289 -3.90 34.44 -3.77
CA PHE A 289 -2.84 34.02 -2.85
C PHE A 289 -3.39 33.33 -1.61
N ASP A 290 -4.55 33.76 -1.07
CA ASP A 290 -5.19 33.12 0.08
C ASP A 290 -5.59 31.66 -0.28
N VAL A 291 -6.27 31.46 -1.41
CA VAL A 291 -6.59 30.11 -1.92
C VAL A 291 -5.34 29.26 -2.13
N SER A 292 -4.25 29.85 -2.64
CA SER A 292 -3.00 29.16 -2.83
C SER A 292 -2.33 28.75 -1.52
N ARG A 293 -2.41 29.59 -0.47
CA ARG A 293 -1.85 29.26 0.86
C ARG A 293 -2.54 28.04 1.45
N GLU A 294 -3.88 28.02 1.43
CA GLU A 294 -4.67 26.86 1.88
C GLU A 294 -4.29 25.61 1.10
N GLY A 295 -4.23 25.69 -0.23
CA GLY A 295 -3.84 24.59 -1.08
C GLY A 295 -2.40 24.12 -0.84
N MET A 296 -1.45 25.03 -0.51
CA MET A 296 -0.08 24.63 -0.16
C MET A 296 -0.01 23.88 1.17
N THR A 297 -0.82 24.27 2.15
CA THR A 297 -0.93 23.54 3.43
C THR A 297 -1.46 22.12 3.17
N GLU A 298 -2.50 21.98 2.35
CA GLU A 298 -3.02 20.67 1.96
C GLU A 298 -1.98 19.82 1.21
N MET A 299 -1.19 20.44 0.33
CA MET A 299 -0.06 19.74 -0.32
C MET A 299 1.01 19.28 0.67
N SER A 300 1.24 20.01 1.76
CA SER A 300 2.13 19.59 2.85
C SER A 300 1.53 18.40 3.63
N TYR A 301 0.23 18.42 3.85
CA TYR A 301 -0.52 17.36 4.54
C TYR A 301 -0.45 16.01 3.80
N ILE A 302 -0.49 16.01 2.47
CA ILE A 302 -0.45 14.77 1.67
C ILE A 302 0.98 14.27 1.39
N GLU A 303 2.01 15.03 1.69
CA GLU A 303 3.40 14.66 1.38
C GLU A 303 3.80 13.28 1.97
N PRO A 304 3.49 12.97 3.24
CA PRO A 304 3.77 11.64 3.80
C PRO A 304 3.05 10.51 3.05
N ALA A 305 1.81 10.72 2.63
CA ALA A 305 1.04 9.75 1.86
C ALA A 305 1.71 9.45 0.50
N ILE A 306 2.19 10.50 -0.19
CA ILE A 306 2.91 10.34 -1.47
C ILE A 306 4.21 9.54 -1.28
N VAL A 307 4.93 9.75 -0.18
CA VAL A 307 6.17 9.00 0.11
C VAL A 307 5.86 7.51 0.22
N ARG A 308 4.85 7.13 1.01
CA ARG A 308 4.45 5.73 1.20
C ARG A 308 3.95 5.07 -0.08
N ILE A 309 3.12 5.76 -0.87
CA ILE A 309 2.69 5.25 -2.18
C ILE A 309 3.90 4.99 -3.09
N LYS A 310 4.91 5.86 -3.05
CA LYS A 310 6.15 5.67 -3.83
C LYS A 310 6.98 4.49 -3.31
N GLU A 311 7.06 4.29 -2.01
CA GLU A 311 7.76 3.15 -1.40
C GLU A 311 7.19 1.83 -1.93
N ILE A 312 5.86 1.66 -1.89
CA ILE A 312 5.22 0.46 -2.43
C ILE A 312 5.45 0.33 -3.94
N LYS A 313 5.28 1.43 -4.71
CA LYS A 313 5.44 1.40 -6.18
C LYS A 313 6.88 1.15 -6.64
N ASN A 314 7.87 1.51 -5.83
CA ASN A 314 9.28 1.34 -6.13
C ASN A 314 9.91 0.16 -5.37
N ALA A 315 9.12 -0.60 -4.61
CA ALA A 315 9.60 -1.77 -3.94
C ALA A 315 10.15 -2.80 -4.95
N VAL A 316 11.22 -3.48 -4.56
CA VAL A 316 11.90 -4.43 -5.43
C VAL A 316 11.01 -5.65 -5.63
N LEU A 317 10.61 -5.89 -6.87
CA LEU A 317 9.84 -7.06 -7.26
C LEU A 317 10.79 -8.27 -7.42
N GLN A 318 10.25 -9.46 -7.24
CA GLN A 318 11.00 -10.67 -7.57
C GLN A 318 11.07 -10.83 -9.10
N GLU A 319 12.27 -10.69 -9.64
CA GLU A 319 12.53 -10.90 -11.07
C GLU A 319 12.69 -12.39 -11.35
N GLY A 320 12.44 -12.80 -12.60
CA GLY A 320 12.62 -14.17 -13.08
C GLY A 320 11.97 -14.34 -14.44
N GLU A 321 12.43 -15.31 -15.20
CA GLU A 321 11.92 -15.64 -16.53
C GLU A 321 10.92 -16.80 -16.45
N ASP A 322 9.91 -16.77 -17.31
CA ASP A 322 9.00 -17.89 -17.46
C ASP A 322 9.76 -19.11 -17.97
N THR A 323 9.74 -20.17 -17.17
CA THR A 323 10.58 -21.35 -17.39
C THR A 323 9.76 -22.63 -17.33
N ASN A 324 9.86 -23.45 -18.36
CA ASN A 324 9.37 -24.82 -18.31
C ASN A 324 10.43 -25.70 -17.67
N LEU A 325 10.05 -26.41 -16.62
CA LEU A 325 10.93 -27.37 -15.92
C LEU A 325 10.69 -28.78 -16.44
N SER A 326 11.79 -29.51 -16.65
CA SER A 326 11.77 -30.90 -17.13
C SER A 326 12.19 -31.92 -16.05
N SER A 327 12.87 -31.44 -15.01
CA SER A 327 13.25 -32.21 -13.83
C SER A 327 12.89 -31.47 -12.57
N TYR A 328 12.58 -32.19 -11.51
CA TYR A 328 12.12 -31.64 -10.24
C TYR A 328 13.03 -32.04 -9.07
N ASP A 329 14.30 -32.33 -9.35
CA ASP A 329 15.33 -32.42 -8.32
C ASP A 329 15.56 -31.04 -7.73
N ILE A 330 15.60 -30.93 -6.40
CA ILE A 330 15.90 -29.69 -5.69
C ILE A 330 17.28 -29.82 -5.04
N GLU A 331 18.20 -28.95 -5.45
CA GLU A 331 19.57 -28.98 -4.99
C GLU A 331 19.95 -27.69 -4.27
N PHE A 332 20.34 -27.80 -3.00
CA PHE A 332 20.91 -26.71 -2.20
C PHE A 332 22.43 -26.77 -2.29
N LYS A 333 23.09 -25.67 -2.64
CA LYS A 333 24.54 -25.52 -2.73
C LYS A 333 25.01 -24.34 -1.87
N ASN A 334 25.57 -24.64 -0.72
CA ASN A 334 26.17 -23.68 0.22
C ASN A 334 25.26 -22.48 0.51
N VAL A 335 23.98 -22.77 0.77
CA VAL A 335 22.96 -21.74 0.98
C VAL A 335 23.04 -21.16 2.36
N SER A 336 23.22 -19.84 2.45
CA SER A 336 23.11 -19.09 3.70
C SER A 336 21.96 -18.09 3.63
N PHE A 337 21.30 -17.89 4.78
CA PHE A 337 20.13 -17.03 4.87
C PHE A 337 19.96 -16.39 6.24
N SER A 338 19.51 -15.13 6.22
CA SER A 338 19.17 -14.34 7.40
C SER A 338 17.84 -13.63 7.20
N TYR A 339 16.96 -13.60 8.21
CA TYR A 339 15.76 -12.75 8.14
C TYR A 339 16.09 -11.27 8.34
N ASN A 340 17.12 -10.98 9.15
CA ASN A 340 17.65 -9.65 9.45
C ASN A 340 19.18 -9.69 9.37
N GLU A 341 19.83 -8.54 9.28
CA GLU A 341 21.29 -8.41 9.14
C GLU A 341 22.09 -9.05 10.28
N ASP A 342 21.49 -9.18 11.48
CA ASP A 342 22.20 -9.56 12.69
C ASP A 342 22.27 -11.07 12.97
N THR A 343 21.40 -11.91 12.35
CA THR A 343 21.32 -13.33 12.74
C THR A 343 21.21 -14.25 11.53
N LYS A 344 22.29 -14.98 11.25
CA LYS A 344 22.26 -16.05 10.23
C LYS A 344 21.46 -17.26 10.74
N VAL A 345 20.39 -17.58 10.03
CA VAL A 345 19.51 -18.71 10.33
C VAL A 345 19.97 -19.98 9.61
N LEU A 346 20.44 -19.86 8.37
CA LEU A 346 21.07 -20.96 7.63
C LEU A 346 22.51 -20.59 7.27
N LYS A 347 23.41 -21.58 7.40
CA LYS A 347 24.86 -21.41 7.23
C LYS A 347 25.38 -22.53 6.33
N ASP A 348 25.67 -22.21 5.08
CA ASP A 348 26.25 -23.13 4.07
C ASP A 348 25.50 -24.46 3.93
N VAL A 349 24.16 -24.41 3.96
CA VAL A 349 23.28 -25.59 3.84
C VAL A 349 23.41 -26.18 2.45
N SER A 350 23.72 -27.49 2.38
CA SER A 350 23.86 -28.23 1.13
C SER A 350 23.21 -29.62 1.25
N PHE A 351 22.24 -29.89 0.39
CA PHE A 351 21.61 -31.22 0.24
C PHE A 351 20.86 -31.30 -1.10
N THR A 352 20.43 -32.49 -1.48
CA THR A 352 19.58 -32.71 -2.67
C THR A 352 18.36 -33.52 -2.28
N ALA A 353 17.17 -33.02 -2.66
CA ALA A 353 15.91 -33.76 -2.68
C ALA A 353 15.66 -34.24 -4.10
N LYS A 354 15.65 -35.56 -4.31
CA LYS A 354 15.52 -36.17 -5.66
C LYS A 354 14.07 -36.31 -6.08
N GLN A 355 13.84 -36.21 -7.37
CA GLN A 355 12.55 -36.45 -7.98
C GLN A 355 12.02 -37.84 -7.67
N GLY A 356 10.72 -37.90 -7.31
CA GLY A 356 10.06 -39.16 -6.95
C GLY A 356 10.42 -39.70 -5.55
N GLU A 357 11.23 -38.97 -4.76
CA GLU A 357 11.62 -39.35 -3.40
C GLU A 357 10.99 -38.42 -2.36
N VAL A 358 10.82 -38.94 -1.16
CA VAL A 358 10.43 -38.18 0.04
C VAL A 358 11.67 -37.84 0.84
N THR A 359 11.97 -36.54 0.98
CA THR A 359 13.06 -36.02 1.82
C THR A 359 12.48 -35.36 3.08
N ALA A 360 12.83 -35.90 4.25
CA ALA A 360 12.42 -35.34 5.54
C ALA A 360 13.48 -34.37 6.09
N LEU A 361 13.08 -33.19 6.51
CA LEU A 361 13.92 -32.25 7.26
C LEU A 361 13.65 -32.42 8.74
N VAL A 362 14.65 -32.77 9.53
CA VAL A 362 14.55 -33.02 10.96
C VAL A 362 15.56 -32.16 11.73
N GLY A 363 15.25 -31.86 12.97
CA GLY A 363 16.10 -31.03 13.85
C GLY A 363 15.31 -30.44 14.99
N ILE A 364 16.00 -29.84 15.95
CA ILE A 364 15.34 -29.15 17.07
C ILE A 364 14.52 -27.94 16.60
N SER A 365 13.59 -27.46 17.42
CA SER A 365 12.86 -26.24 17.13
C SER A 365 13.84 -25.07 16.96
N GLY A 366 13.64 -24.21 15.95
CA GLY A 366 14.53 -23.10 15.64
C GLY A 366 15.79 -23.46 14.82
N SER A 367 15.99 -24.73 14.42
CA SER A 367 17.19 -25.14 13.64
C SER A 367 17.19 -24.64 12.17
N GLY A 368 16.10 -24.04 11.66
CA GLY A 368 16.03 -23.48 10.30
C GLY A 368 15.20 -24.29 9.30
N LYS A 369 14.51 -25.36 9.70
CA LYS A 369 13.71 -26.23 8.79
C LYS A 369 12.65 -25.45 8.01
N THR A 370 11.82 -24.68 8.67
CA THR A 370 10.79 -23.84 8.01
C THR A 370 11.41 -22.77 7.11
N SER A 371 12.62 -22.28 7.45
CA SER A 371 13.34 -21.35 6.57
C SER A 371 13.77 -22.01 5.27
N VAL A 372 14.19 -23.29 5.29
CA VAL A 372 14.47 -24.06 4.08
C VAL A 372 13.24 -24.14 3.17
N LEU A 373 12.04 -24.45 3.74
CA LEU A 373 10.81 -24.47 2.95
C LEU A 373 10.45 -23.12 2.33
N ARG A 374 10.61 -22.05 3.12
CA ARG A 374 10.36 -20.67 2.66
C ARG A 374 11.29 -20.26 1.53
N LEU A 375 12.53 -20.75 1.52
CA LEU A 375 13.48 -20.50 0.44
C LEU A 375 13.16 -21.32 -0.82
N ILE A 376 12.80 -22.60 -0.70
CA ILE A 376 12.42 -23.46 -1.86
C ILE A 376 11.21 -22.86 -2.58
N SER A 377 10.24 -22.37 -1.81
CA SER A 377 9.04 -21.73 -2.35
C SER A 377 9.27 -20.28 -2.78
N ARG A 378 10.51 -19.78 -2.67
CA ARG A 378 10.86 -18.40 -2.98
C ARG A 378 9.97 -17.34 -2.29
N LEU A 379 9.43 -17.69 -1.12
CA LEU A 379 8.78 -16.70 -0.24
C LEU A 379 9.80 -15.72 0.34
N TYR A 380 11.05 -16.14 0.43
CA TYR A 380 12.24 -15.34 0.73
C TYR A 380 13.35 -15.72 -0.24
N ASP A 381 14.24 -14.78 -0.52
CA ASP A 381 15.47 -15.04 -1.27
C ASP A 381 16.63 -15.28 -0.29
N TYR A 382 17.52 -16.21 -0.61
CA TYR A 382 18.72 -16.50 0.17
C TYR A 382 19.83 -15.46 -0.06
N ASP A 383 20.75 -15.33 0.91
CA ASP A 383 21.83 -14.34 0.86
C ASP A 383 22.97 -14.80 -0.07
N THR A 384 23.46 -16.02 0.16
CA THR A 384 24.57 -16.62 -0.62
C THR A 384 24.28 -18.08 -0.96
N GLY A 385 25.02 -18.63 -1.92
CA GLY A 385 24.83 -19.99 -2.44
C GLY A 385 23.88 -20.02 -3.62
N SER A 386 23.28 -21.18 -3.90
CA SER A 386 22.26 -21.38 -4.94
C SER A 386 21.27 -22.48 -4.56
N ILE A 387 20.01 -22.31 -4.95
CA ILE A 387 18.99 -23.35 -4.90
C ILE A 387 18.57 -23.63 -6.35
N LEU A 388 18.79 -24.85 -6.79
CA LEU A 388 18.55 -25.23 -8.18
C LEU A 388 17.35 -26.16 -8.29
N ILE A 389 16.52 -25.94 -9.33
CA ILE A 389 15.51 -26.88 -9.83
C ILE A 389 15.76 -27.05 -11.33
N ASP A 390 15.86 -28.31 -11.82
CA ASP A 390 16.23 -28.57 -13.20
C ASP A 390 17.58 -27.93 -13.61
N GLY A 391 18.52 -27.85 -12.66
CA GLY A 391 19.83 -27.21 -12.85
C GLY A 391 19.77 -25.67 -12.95
N LYS A 392 18.61 -25.07 -12.84
CA LYS A 392 18.40 -23.59 -12.90
C LYS A 392 18.21 -23.03 -11.51
N ASP A 393 18.84 -21.89 -11.25
CA ASP A 393 18.65 -21.17 -9.99
C ASP A 393 17.23 -20.65 -9.88
N ILE A 394 16.56 -20.91 -8.74
CA ILE A 394 15.18 -20.48 -8.50
C ILE A 394 15.00 -18.96 -8.55
N LYS A 395 16.05 -18.17 -8.27
CA LYS A 395 16.02 -16.71 -8.41
C LYS A 395 15.80 -16.25 -9.85
N ASN A 396 16.19 -17.06 -10.83
CA ASN A 396 16.04 -16.76 -12.24
C ASN A 396 14.73 -17.28 -12.85
N ILE A 397 13.93 -18.02 -12.08
CA ILE A 397 12.63 -18.56 -12.50
C ILE A 397 11.53 -17.59 -12.01
N SER A 398 10.57 -17.24 -12.88
CA SER A 398 9.45 -16.42 -12.44
C SER A 398 8.67 -17.10 -11.32
N THR A 399 8.19 -16.32 -10.36
CA THR A 399 7.39 -16.83 -9.22
C THR A 399 6.17 -17.60 -9.72
N GLU A 400 5.55 -17.14 -10.81
CA GLU A 400 4.42 -17.84 -11.44
C GLU A 400 4.81 -19.21 -11.96
N SER A 401 5.92 -19.32 -12.71
CA SER A 401 6.43 -20.61 -13.22
C SER A 401 6.83 -21.55 -12.08
N LEU A 402 7.42 -21.02 -11.02
CA LEU A 402 7.79 -21.80 -9.85
C LEU A 402 6.54 -22.35 -9.15
N PHE A 403 5.57 -21.51 -8.86
CA PHE A 403 4.33 -21.94 -8.19
C PHE A 403 3.42 -22.82 -9.04
N LYS A 404 3.52 -22.83 -10.37
CA LYS A 404 2.85 -23.84 -11.19
C LYS A 404 3.32 -25.26 -10.85
N ASN A 405 4.58 -25.42 -10.46
CA ASN A 405 5.23 -26.71 -10.23
C ASN A 405 5.37 -27.10 -8.76
N ILE A 406 5.05 -26.20 -7.81
CA ILE A 406 5.17 -26.44 -6.37
C ILE A 406 3.79 -26.32 -5.72
N SER A 407 3.41 -27.30 -4.92
CA SER A 407 2.27 -27.26 -4.00
C SER A 407 2.78 -27.25 -2.56
N ILE A 408 2.17 -26.41 -1.71
CA ILE A 408 2.56 -26.27 -0.31
C ILE A 408 1.34 -26.52 0.57
N VAL A 409 1.50 -27.41 1.55
CA VAL A 409 0.53 -27.60 2.64
C VAL A 409 1.18 -27.05 3.90
N PHE A 410 0.69 -25.90 4.36
CA PHE A 410 1.22 -25.20 5.52
C PHE A 410 0.70 -25.82 6.83
N GLN A 411 1.42 -25.59 7.92
CA GLN A 411 1.03 -25.94 9.27
C GLN A 411 -0.25 -25.19 9.65
N ASP A 412 -0.26 -23.86 9.49
CA ASP A 412 -1.41 -23.00 9.71
C ASP A 412 -2.17 -22.80 8.40
N VAL A 413 -3.36 -23.39 8.32
CA VAL A 413 -4.19 -23.33 7.12
C VAL A 413 -5.02 -22.06 7.13
N THR A 414 -4.82 -21.24 6.10
CA THR A 414 -5.65 -20.06 5.84
C THR A 414 -6.74 -20.37 4.82
N LEU A 415 -7.99 -20.05 5.16
CA LEU A 415 -9.14 -20.19 4.29
C LEU A 415 -9.78 -18.82 4.01
N PHE A 416 -10.27 -18.66 2.77
CA PHE A 416 -10.96 -17.42 2.38
C PHE A 416 -12.42 -17.46 2.85
N ASN A 417 -12.96 -16.30 3.14
CA ASN A 417 -14.38 -16.15 3.50
C ASN A 417 -15.27 -16.35 2.26
N THR A 418 -15.39 -17.60 1.85
CA THR A 418 -16.18 -18.04 0.70
C THR A 418 -16.67 -19.47 0.95
N SER A 419 -17.24 -20.15 -0.04
CA SER A 419 -17.72 -21.53 0.09
C SER A 419 -16.56 -22.54 0.17
N ILE A 420 -16.82 -23.74 0.65
CA ILE A 420 -15.87 -24.87 0.63
C ILE A 420 -15.46 -25.18 -0.82
N MET A 421 -16.41 -25.18 -1.76
CA MET A 421 -16.16 -25.40 -3.18
C MET A 421 -15.07 -24.46 -3.70
N GLU A 422 -15.25 -23.16 -3.48
CA GLU A 422 -14.32 -22.14 -3.97
C GLU A 422 -12.98 -22.18 -3.21
N ASN A 423 -12.99 -22.51 -1.92
CA ASN A 423 -11.75 -22.74 -1.18
C ASN A 423 -10.91 -23.88 -1.73
N ILE A 424 -11.51 -24.98 -2.17
CA ILE A 424 -10.78 -26.08 -2.81
C ILE A 424 -10.34 -25.69 -4.22
N ARG A 425 -11.21 -24.98 -4.99
CA ARG A 425 -10.93 -24.49 -6.35
C ARG A 425 -9.69 -23.61 -6.46
N LEU A 426 -9.27 -22.97 -5.36
CA LEU A 426 -7.99 -22.23 -5.31
C LEU A 426 -6.77 -23.08 -5.70
N GLY A 427 -6.84 -24.40 -5.59
CA GLY A 427 -5.79 -25.29 -6.10
C GLY A 427 -5.60 -25.20 -7.61
N ARG A 428 -6.69 -25.00 -8.37
CA ARG A 428 -6.69 -24.79 -9.82
C ARG A 428 -7.99 -24.08 -10.22
N GLU A 429 -7.90 -22.79 -10.54
CA GLU A 429 -9.03 -21.92 -10.84
C GLU A 429 -9.93 -22.43 -11.98
N SER A 430 -9.32 -23.06 -12.99
CA SER A 430 -10.05 -23.62 -14.15
C SER A 430 -10.73 -24.98 -13.89
N ALA A 431 -10.68 -25.50 -12.65
CA ALA A 431 -11.25 -26.81 -12.34
C ALA A 431 -12.79 -26.78 -12.34
N THR A 432 -13.38 -27.85 -12.88
CA THR A 432 -14.84 -28.08 -12.83
C THR A 432 -15.28 -28.46 -11.42
N ASP A 433 -16.57 -28.38 -11.16
CA ASP A 433 -17.16 -28.78 -9.87
C ASP A 433 -16.91 -30.26 -9.57
N GLU A 434 -16.90 -31.10 -10.60
CA GLU A 434 -16.63 -32.53 -10.50
C GLU A 434 -15.20 -32.79 -10.05
N GLU A 435 -14.20 -32.12 -10.65
CA GLU A 435 -12.80 -32.23 -10.28
C GLU A 435 -12.56 -31.76 -8.84
N VAL A 436 -13.25 -30.69 -8.40
CA VAL A 436 -13.19 -30.21 -7.02
C VAL A 436 -13.76 -31.24 -6.05
N LYS A 437 -14.88 -31.89 -6.39
CA LYS A 437 -15.49 -32.95 -5.59
C LYS A 437 -14.58 -34.19 -5.51
N GLU A 438 -13.97 -34.58 -6.62
CA GLU A 438 -12.98 -35.69 -6.65
C GLU A 438 -11.78 -35.39 -5.73
N ALA A 439 -11.22 -34.20 -5.78
CA ALA A 439 -10.15 -33.77 -4.89
C ALA A 439 -10.59 -33.80 -3.40
N ALA A 440 -11.81 -33.40 -3.10
CA ALA A 440 -12.37 -33.48 -1.77
C ALA A 440 -12.54 -34.93 -1.27
N VAL A 441 -12.94 -35.85 -2.14
CA VAL A 441 -13.00 -37.31 -1.82
C VAL A 441 -11.61 -37.83 -1.51
N LEU A 442 -10.60 -37.51 -2.33
CA LEU A 442 -9.21 -37.97 -2.12
C LEU A 442 -8.64 -37.43 -0.79
N ALA A 443 -9.05 -36.22 -0.38
CA ALA A 443 -8.64 -35.57 0.87
C ALA A 443 -9.51 -35.97 2.08
N ASN A 444 -10.42 -36.94 1.94
CA ASN A 444 -11.34 -37.38 2.99
C ASN A 444 -12.20 -36.24 3.57
N CYS A 445 -12.67 -35.31 2.73
CA CYS A 445 -13.50 -34.17 3.15
C CYS A 445 -14.99 -34.52 3.24
N MET A 446 -15.46 -35.59 2.56
CA MET A 446 -16.89 -35.85 2.38
C MET A 446 -17.64 -36.08 3.69
N ASP A 447 -17.01 -36.69 4.67
CA ASP A 447 -17.61 -37.03 5.96
C ASP A 447 -18.08 -35.83 6.80
N PHE A 448 -17.47 -34.67 6.61
CA PHE A 448 -17.93 -33.42 7.24
C PHE A 448 -18.74 -32.55 6.28
N ILE A 449 -18.38 -32.50 4.97
CA ILE A 449 -19.10 -31.68 3.99
C ILE A 449 -20.58 -32.11 3.87
N GLU A 450 -20.85 -33.42 3.86
CA GLU A 450 -22.21 -33.99 3.78
C GLU A 450 -23.08 -33.69 5.01
N LYS A 451 -22.47 -33.32 6.13
CA LYS A 451 -23.20 -32.94 7.36
C LYS A 451 -23.56 -31.45 7.41
N LEU A 452 -22.95 -30.66 6.54
CA LEU A 452 -23.21 -29.21 6.47
C LEU A 452 -24.52 -28.93 5.70
N PRO A 453 -25.29 -27.91 6.09
CA PRO A 453 -26.61 -27.63 5.51
C PRO A 453 -26.59 -27.44 3.99
N ASP A 454 -25.57 -26.72 3.47
CA ASP A 454 -25.41 -26.41 2.05
C ASP A 454 -24.28 -27.20 1.37
N GLY A 455 -23.74 -28.22 2.04
CA GLY A 455 -22.66 -29.06 1.54
C GLY A 455 -21.46 -28.25 1.07
N PHE A 456 -21.04 -28.42 -0.19
CA PHE A 456 -19.94 -27.69 -0.79
C PHE A 456 -20.16 -26.18 -0.89
N ASN A 457 -21.41 -25.71 -0.90
CA ASN A 457 -21.76 -24.29 -1.00
C ASN A 457 -21.81 -23.60 0.37
N THR A 458 -21.57 -24.32 1.45
CA THR A 458 -21.51 -23.74 2.81
C THR A 458 -20.43 -22.69 2.88
N LEU A 459 -20.80 -21.47 3.30
CA LEU A 459 -19.88 -20.38 3.62
C LEU A 459 -19.22 -20.68 4.96
N ILE A 460 -17.89 -20.62 5.01
CA ILE A 460 -17.10 -21.07 6.18
C ILE A 460 -16.60 -19.94 7.08
N GLY A 461 -17.07 -18.72 6.83
CA GLY A 461 -16.67 -17.55 7.61
C GLY A 461 -15.22 -17.13 7.41
N GLU A 462 -14.80 -16.13 8.16
CA GLU A 462 -13.44 -15.60 8.09
C GLU A 462 -12.45 -16.64 8.60
N ASN A 463 -11.44 -16.93 7.80
CA ASN A 463 -10.40 -17.94 8.05
C ASN A 463 -10.95 -19.35 8.42
N GLY A 464 -12.18 -19.68 7.97
CA GLY A 464 -12.80 -20.97 8.26
C GLY A 464 -13.16 -21.15 9.74
N ALA A 465 -13.59 -20.08 10.41
CA ALA A 465 -13.91 -20.08 11.85
C ALA A 465 -14.96 -21.14 12.26
N GLU A 466 -15.80 -21.57 11.32
CA GLU A 466 -16.85 -22.58 11.55
C GLU A 466 -16.34 -24.03 11.41
N LEU A 467 -15.07 -24.21 11.02
CA LEU A 467 -14.47 -25.52 10.79
C LEU A 467 -13.44 -25.87 11.87
N SER A 468 -13.36 -27.14 12.23
CA SER A 468 -12.29 -27.68 13.08
C SER A 468 -10.91 -27.59 12.39
N GLY A 469 -9.82 -27.61 13.16
CA GLY A 469 -8.46 -27.62 12.63
C GLY A 469 -8.21 -28.74 11.60
N GLY A 470 -8.73 -29.95 11.88
CA GLY A 470 -8.61 -31.10 10.97
C GLY A 470 -9.40 -30.96 9.67
N GLU A 471 -10.57 -30.31 9.70
CA GLU A 471 -11.35 -30.04 8.50
C GLU A 471 -10.67 -28.97 7.62
N ARG A 472 -10.14 -27.90 8.23
CA ARG A 472 -9.33 -26.91 7.51
C ARG A 472 -8.11 -27.56 6.84
N GLN A 473 -7.40 -28.43 7.57
CA GLN A 473 -6.23 -29.15 7.03
C GLN A 473 -6.59 -30.03 5.84
N ARG A 474 -7.72 -30.77 5.90
CA ARG A 474 -8.19 -31.58 4.76
C ARG A 474 -8.56 -30.74 3.54
N ILE A 475 -9.15 -29.56 3.71
CA ILE A 475 -9.39 -28.62 2.61
C ILE A 475 -8.05 -28.19 1.96
N SER A 476 -7.02 -27.91 2.77
CA SER A 476 -5.69 -27.59 2.25
C SER A 476 -5.06 -28.76 1.46
N ILE A 477 -5.25 -29.97 1.93
CA ILE A 477 -4.82 -31.19 1.19
C ILE A 477 -5.63 -31.37 -0.10
N ALA A 478 -6.94 -31.08 -0.09
CA ALA A 478 -7.78 -31.10 -1.29
C ALA A 478 -7.29 -30.08 -2.35
N ARG A 479 -6.87 -28.88 -1.93
CA ARG A 479 -6.19 -27.91 -2.82
C ARG A 479 -4.94 -28.52 -3.47
N ALA A 480 -4.12 -29.24 -2.69
CA ALA A 480 -2.91 -29.86 -3.20
C ALA A 480 -3.20 -31.00 -4.19
N PHE A 481 -4.25 -31.80 -3.97
CA PHE A 481 -4.72 -32.79 -4.94
C PHE A 481 -5.19 -32.16 -6.23
N LEU A 482 -6.02 -31.13 -6.14
CA LEU A 482 -6.57 -30.42 -7.30
C LEU A 482 -5.49 -29.75 -8.14
N LYS A 483 -4.45 -29.21 -7.49
CA LYS A 483 -3.30 -28.59 -8.15
C LYS A 483 -2.42 -29.61 -8.86
N ASP A 484 -2.24 -30.77 -8.27
CA ASP A 484 -1.43 -31.89 -8.75
C ASP A 484 -0.01 -31.50 -9.20
N ALA A 485 0.65 -30.65 -8.43
CA ALA A 485 2.01 -30.20 -8.73
C ALA A 485 3.04 -31.33 -8.53
N PRO A 486 4.12 -31.35 -9.35
CA PRO A 486 5.17 -32.39 -9.25
C PRO A 486 6.07 -32.28 -8.03
N VAL A 487 6.14 -31.07 -7.41
CA VAL A 487 6.85 -30.82 -6.15
C VAL A 487 5.83 -30.56 -5.05
N LEU A 488 5.96 -31.24 -3.93
CA LEU A 488 5.09 -31.08 -2.77
C LEU A 488 5.91 -30.73 -1.53
N ILE A 489 5.54 -29.65 -0.86
CA ILE A 489 6.13 -29.20 0.39
C ILE A 489 5.10 -29.36 1.49
N LEU A 490 5.47 -30.07 2.55
CA LEU A 490 4.59 -30.39 3.68
C LEU A 490 5.20 -29.85 4.98
N ASP A 491 4.57 -28.84 5.59
CA ASP A 491 5.03 -28.21 6.83
C ASP A 491 4.19 -28.68 8.02
N GLU A 492 4.72 -29.60 8.82
CA GLU A 492 4.20 -30.08 10.13
C GLU A 492 2.66 -30.32 10.20
N ILE A 493 2.14 -31.09 9.24
CA ILE A 493 0.69 -31.24 8.98
C ILE A 493 -0.11 -31.86 10.14
N SER A 494 0.52 -32.53 11.09
CA SER A 494 -0.14 -33.36 12.10
C SER A 494 -0.11 -32.78 13.53
N ALA A 495 0.27 -31.55 13.73
CA ALA A 495 0.25 -30.90 15.04
C ALA A 495 -1.19 -30.58 15.46
N SER A 496 -1.60 -31.03 16.66
CA SER A 496 -2.88 -30.67 17.33
C SER A 496 -4.17 -31.30 16.79
N LEU A 497 -4.11 -32.52 16.18
CA LEU A 497 -5.30 -33.21 15.67
C LEU A 497 -5.73 -34.38 16.57
N ASP A 498 -7.01 -34.68 16.57
CA ASP A 498 -7.53 -35.91 17.15
C ASP A 498 -7.13 -37.14 16.31
N VAL A 499 -7.08 -38.33 16.95
CA VAL A 499 -6.56 -39.57 16.36
C VAL A 499 -7.29 -39.96 15.07
N ASP A 500 -8.60 -39.75 14.98
CA ASP A 500 -9.39 -40.12 13.80
C ASP A 500 -9.09 -39.22 12.60
N ASN A 501 -8.98 -37.91 12.83
CA ASN A 501 -8.61 -36.95 11.80
C ASN A 501 -7.16 -37.12 11.36
N GLU A 502 -6.25 -37.44 12.28
CA GLU A 502 -4.85 -37.75 11.95
C GLU A 502 -4.75 -38.92 10.99
N LYS A 503 -5.45 -40.04 11.23
CA LYS A 503 -5.45 -41.22 10.34
C LYS A 503 -5.94 -40.85 8.93
N LYS A 504 -7.06 -40.10 8.82
CA LYS A 504 -7.63 -39.68 7.54
C LYS A 504 -6.66 -38.79 6.76
N ILE A 505 -5.99 -37.88 7.45
CA ILE A 505 -4.97 -37.00 6.85
C ILE A 505 -3.79 -37.80 6.37
N GLN A 506 -3.28 -38.75 7.17
CA GLN A 506 -2.16 -39.60 6.79
C GLN A 506 -2.49 -40.46 5.57
N ASP A 507 -3.71 -41.04 5.50
CA ASP A 507 -4.17 -41.83 4.35
C ASP A 507 -4.26 -40.96 3.08
N SER A 508 -4.70 -39.70 3.22
CA SER A 508 -4.75 -38.73 2.11
C SER A 508 -3.33 -38.35 1.65
N LEU A 509 -2.43 -38.07 2.60
CA LEU A 509 -1.04 -37.75 2.29
C LEU A 509 -0.31 -38.89 1.58
N ASN A 510 -0.48 -40.15 2.02
CA ASN A 510 0.13 -41.30 1.39
C ASN A 510 -0.30 -41.45 -0.08
N LYS A 511 -1.49 -41.02 -0.45
CA LYS A 511 -1.95 -40.96 -1.84
C LYS A 511 -1.33 -39.79 -2.60
N LEU A 512 -1.23 -38.63 -1.94
CA LEU A 512 -0.77 -37.37 -2.54
C LEU A 512 0.72 -37.38 -2.88
N ILE A 513 1.58 -38.01 -2.03
CA ILE A 513 3.03 -38.04 -2.18
C ILE A 513 3.53 -38.96 -3.30
N LYS A 514 2.66 -39.81 -3.81
CA LYS A 514 3.06 -40.83 -4.80
C LYS A 514 3.59 -40.18 -6.08
N ASP A 515 4.75 -40.62 -6.52
CA ASP A 515 5.42 -40.21 -7.76
C ASP A 515 5.81 -38.70 -7.81
N LYS A 516 5.87 -38.02 -6.65
CA LYS A 516 6.23 -36.60 -6.52
C LYS A 516 7.57 -36.41 -5.82
N THR A 517 8.21 -35.27 -6.07
CA THR A 517 9.32 -34.77 -5.24
C THR A 517 8.74 -34.19 -3.98
N VAL A 518 8.99 -34.78 -2.83
CA VAL A 518 8.36 -34.38 -1.58
C VAL A 518 9.41 -33.91 -0.58
N ILE A 519 9.18 -32.73 0.01
CA ILE A 519 9.95 -32.26 1.16
C ILE A 519 8.98 -32.10 2.34
N ILE A 520 9.29 -32.79 3.43
CA ILE A 520 8.43 -32.81 4.62
C ILE A 520 9.20 -32.32 5.85
N ILE A 521 8.63 -31.43 6.62
CA ILE A 521 9.01 -31.19 8.01
C ILE A 521 8.09 -32.01 8.90
N SER A 522 8.66 -32.85 9.75
CA SER A 522 7.89 -33.60 10.73
C SER A 522 8.67 -33.77 12.04
N HIS A 523 7.95 -33.62 13.15
CA HIS A 523 8.43 -33.97 14.48
C HIS A 523 7.96 -35.35 14.94
N ARG A 524 7.18 -36.10 14.13
CA ARG A 524 6.65 -37.42 14.44
C ARG A 524 7.51 -38.51 13.83
N LEU A 525 7.90 -39.45 14.69
CA LEU A 525 8.79 -40.57 14.32
C LEU A 525 8.25 -41.41 13.16
N LYS A 526 6.97 -41.78 13.24
CA LYS A 526 6.31 -42.63 12.23
C LYS A 526 6.28 -42.01 10.83
N SER A 527 6.29 -40.67 10.76
CA SER A 527 6.27 -39.97 9.48
C SER A 527 7.64 -39.88 8.81
N ILE A 528 8.72 -40.14 9.54
CA ILE A 528 10.11 -39.99 9.05
C ILE A 528 10.88 -41.32 8.94
N GLU A 529 10.43 -42.39 9.61
CA GLU A 529 11.15 -43.70 9.59
C GLU A 529 11.21 -44.36 8.20
N ASN A 530 10.17 -44.17 7.38
CA ASN A 530 10.00 -44.82 6.09
C ASN A 530 10.25 -43.91 4.88
N VAL A 531 10.88 -42.73 5.08
CA VAL A 531 11.20 -41.84 3.96
C VAL A 531 12.48 -42.24 3.25
N ASN A 532 12.65 -41.84 2.00
CA ASN A 532 13.82 -42.17 1.20
C ASN A 532 15.09 -41.50 1.73
N LYS A 533 14.98 -40.26 2.24
CA LYS A 533 16.11 -39.51 2.76
C LYS A 533 15.69 -38.61 3.93
N ILE A 534 16.54 -38.58 4.92
CA ILE A 534 16.42 -37.65 6.06
C ILE A 534 17.61 -36.69 6.04
N VAL A 535 17.38 -35.41 6.20
CA VAL A 535 18.39 -34.35 6.33
C VAL A 535 18.29 -33.80 7.75
N VAL A 536 19.35 -33.94 8.52
CA VAL A 536 19.43 -33.47 9.90
C VAL A 536 19.99 -32.05 9.90
N ILE A 537 19.18 -31.10 10.37
CA ILE A 537 19.60 -29.69 10.47
C ILE A 537 19.77 -29.34 11.96
N ASP A 538 20.95 -28.87 12.31
CA ASP A 538 21.28 -28.41 13.65
C ASP A 538 21.97 -27.04 13.58
N GLU A 539 21.51 -26.09 14.39
CA GLU A 539 22.04 -24.70 14.44
C GLU A 539 22.24 -24.03 13.07
N GLY A 540 21.37 -24.34 12.11
CA GLY A 540 21.38 -23.76 10.76
C GLY A 540 22.35 -24.41 9.78
N VAL A 541 22.96 -25.53 10.11
CA VAL A 541 23.81 -26.34 9.21
C VAL A 541 23.26 -27.74 9.01
N VAL A 542 23.56 -28.35 7.88
CA VAL A 542 23.30 -29.80 7.67
C VAL A 542 24.36 -30.60 8.41
N GLU A 543 23.99 -31.26 9.51
CA GLU A 543 24.90 -32.12 10.26
C GLU A 543 25.21 -33.38 9.45
N THR A 544 24.17 -34.02 8.95
CA THR A 544 24.29 -35.24 8.15
C THR A 544 23.01 -35.54 7.37
N SER A 545 23.05 -36.43 6.41
CA SER A 545 21.87 -36.92 5.70
C SER A 545 22.02 -38.39 5.32
N GLY A 546 20.92 -39.16 5.37
CA GLY A 546 20.89 -40.58 5.07
C GLY A 546 19.50 -41.19 5.31
N ASN A 547 19.39 -42.49 5.36
CA ASN A 547 18.17 -43.16 5.78
C ASN A 547 18.10 -43.32 7.32
N HIS A 548 16.96 -43.77 7.84
CA HIS A 548 16.72 -43.91 9.27
C HIS A 548 17.75 -44.82 9.95
N ASP A 549 18.06 -45.98 9.36
CA ASP A 549 18.97 -46.98 9.93
C ASP A 549 20.42 -46.53 9.97
N GLU A 550 20.85 -45.76 8.98
CA GLU A 550 22.17 -45.11 8.92
C GLU A 550 22.30 -44.03 10.00
N LEU A 551 21.33 -43.12 10.07
CA LEU A 551 21.40 -41.97 10.97
C LEU A 551 21.27 -42.33 12.45
N ILE A 552 20.55 -43.38 12.80
CA ILE A 552 20.52 -43.89 14.19
C ILE A 552 21.92 -44.35 14.64
N LYS A 553 22.77 -44.85 13.73
CA LYS A 553 24.12 -45.29 14.06
C LYS A 553 25.11 -44.16 14.08
N ASP A 554 25.00 -43.23 13.11
CA ASP A 554 26.07 -42.28 12.79
C ASP A 554 25.82 -40.86 13.33
N SER A 555 24.56 -40.43 13.59
CA SER A 555 24.23 -39.11 14.08
C SER A 555 23.81 -39.11 15.54
N LYS A 556 24.57 -38.38 16.36
CA LYS A 556 24.20 -38.15 17.77
C LYS A 556 22.97 -37.23 17.90
N VAL A 557 22.87 -36.23 17.02
CA VAL A 557 21.75 -35.27 17.00
C VAL A 557 20.45 -36.00 16.66
N TYR A 558 20.46 -36.81 15.60
CA TYR A 558 19.30 -37.61 15.19
C TYR A 558 18.87 -38.58 16.28
N LYS A 559 19.83 -39.34 16.86
CA LYS A 559 19.55 -40.31 17.92
C LYS A 559 18.90 -39.63 19.15
N ASN A 560 19.44 -38.49 19.61
CA ASN A 560 18.87 -37.71 20.69
C ASN A 560 17.45 -37.23 20.38
N LEU A 561 17.22 -36.82 19.13
CA LEU A 561 15.93 -36.35 18.68
C LEU A 561 14.88 -37.49 18.72
N ILE A 562 15.25 -38.66 18.23
CA ILE A 562 14.41 -39.87 18.27
C ILE A 562 14.12 -40.30 19.71
N GLU A 563 15.09 -40.30 20.61
CA GLU A 563 14.90 -40.65 22.02
C GLU A 563 13.94 -39.68 22.71
N LYS A 564 14.09 -38.39 22.48
CA LYS A 564 13.18 -37.35 23.02
C LYS A 564 11.75 -37.49 22.47
N THR A 565 11.59 -37.77 21.18
CA THR A 565 10.28 -37.98 20.55
C THR A 565 9.60 -39.23 21.14
N LYS A 566 10.32 -40.34 21.29
CA LYS A 566 9.80 -41.56 21.94
C LYS A 566 9.36 -41.33 23.39
N LEU A 567 10.13 -40.54 24.14
CA LEU A 567 9.76 -40.15 25.50
C LEU A 567 8.50 -39.28 25.51
N ALA A 568 8.38 -38.32 24.60
CA ALA A 568 7.20 -37.46 24.50
C ALA A 568 5.94 -38.25 24.08
N GLU A 569 6.04 -39.20 23.15
CA GLU A 569 4.94 -40.08 22.72
C GLU A 569 4.53 -41.09 23.82
N ALA A 570 5.46 -41.44 24.72
CA ALA A 570 5.20 -42.32 25.86
C ALA A 570 4.60 -41.59 27.09
N PHE A 571 4.58 -40.25 27.10
CA PHE A 571 3.97 -39.48 28.16
C PHE A 571 2.44 -39.52 28.04
N ASN A 572 1.81 -40.43 28.78
CA ASN A 572 0.35 -40.41 28.99
C ASN A 572 0.06 -39.55 30.20
N TYR A 573 -0.83 -38.55 30.04
CA TYR A 573 -1.43 -37.82 31.14
C TYR A 573 -2.39 -38.74 31.91
#